data_bde354a4d999e5907db247ca4e0eb10b
#
_entry.id   bde354a4d999e5907db247ca4e0eb10b
#
_cell.length_a   1.000
_cell.length_b   1.000
_cell.length_c   1.000
_cell.angle_alpha   90.00
_cell.angle_beta   90.00
_cell.angle_gamma   90.00
#
_symmetry.space_group_name_H-M   'P 1'
#
loop_
_entity.id
_entity.type
_entity.pdbx_description
1 polymer ?
#
loop_
_entity_poly.entity_id
_entity_poly.type
_entity_poly.pdbx_seq_one_letter_code
_entity_poly.pdbx_strand_id
1 'polypeptide(L)'
;APNELKLIEWGVLNLVQSYTGNKKDDAEFLKSISPIQYLTPNYPPVLISGGNKDFLTRTQSLPFVKALKNQEIPVTEVFYPDSKEFLVHEYQFMMSKKASQQTFAKTIQFIQKYSPAFF
;
A
#
# COMPACT_ATOMS: atom_id res chain seq x y z
N ALA A 1 -10.02 2.22 18.75
CA ALA A 1 -10.01 3.33 19.71
C ALA A 1 -9.05 4.43 19.26
N PRO A 2 -9.33 5.75 19.51
CA PRO A 2 -8.47 6.84 19.06
C PRO A 2 -7.03 6.74 19.61
N ASN A 3 -6.85 6.14 20.80
CA ASN A 3 -5.54 6.00 21.43
C ASN A 3 -4.67 4.94 20.76
N GLU A 4 -5.26 3.89 20.24
CA GLU A 4 -4.53 2.83 19.50
C GLU A 4 -4.00 3.35 18.17
N LEU A 5 -4.80 4.12 17.44
CA LEU A 5 -4.40 4.74 16.18
C LEU A 5 -3.24 5.72 16.38
N LYS A 6 -3.29 6.54 17.43
CA LYS A 6 -2.20 7.46 17.78
C LYS A 6 -0.92 6.73 18.16
N LEU A 7 -1.04 5.61 18.86
CA LEU A 7 0.12 4.80 19.24
C LEU A 7 0.79 4.17 18.01
N ILE A 8 0.00 3.66 17.07
CA ILE A 8 0.52 3.11 15.81
C ILE A 8 1.21 4.20 14.99
N GLU A 9 0.56 5.34 14.84
CA GLU A 9 1.14 6.49 14.13
C GLU A 9 2.46 6.94 14.76
N TRP A 10 2.50 7.07 16.08
CA TRP A 10 3.72 7.40 16.82
C TRP A 10 4.82 6.35 16.57
N GLY A 11 4.47 5.06 16.62
CA GLY A 11 5.41 3.98 16.35
C GLY A 11 6.01 4.05 14.94
N VAL A 12 5.17 4.25 13.92
CA VAL A 12 5.62 4.38 12.53
C VAL A 12 6.54 5.58 12.35
N LEU A 13 6.18 6.74 12.91
CA LEU A 13 7.00 7.95 12.81
C LEU A 13 8.36 7.78 13.51
N ASN A 14 8.41 7.09 14.64
CA ASN A 14 9.68 6.78 15.31
C ASN A 14 10.54 5.80 14.51
N LEU A 15 9.94 4.81 13.85
CA LEU A 15 10.67 3.92 12.95
C LEU A 15 11.28 4.69 11.78
N VAL A 16 10.52 5.58 11.15
CA VAL A 16 11.03 6.44 10.08
C VAL A 16 12.20 7.29 10.56
N GLN A 17 12.08 7.92 11.72
CA GLN A 17 13.17 8.71 12.32
C GLN A 17 14.41 7.85 12.58
N SER A 18 14.26 6.68 13.18
CA SER A 18 15.35 5.76 13.48
C SER A 18 16.08 5.29 12.23
N TYR A 19 15.33 5.02 11.16
CA TYR A 19 15.87 4.55 9.90
C TYR A 19 16.60 5.65 9.11
N THR A 20 16.04 6.84 9.07
CA THR A 20 16.52 7.94 8.22
C THR A 20 17.44 8.92 8.95
N GLY A 21 17.46 8.91 10.29
CA GLY A 21 18.21 9.87 11.09
C GLY A 21 17.59 11.28 11.14
N ASN A 22 16.43 11.48 10.51
CA ASN A 22 15.74 12.77 10.48
C ASN A 22 14.62 12.83 11.51
N LYS A 23 14.22 14.04 11.85
CA LYS A 23 13.10 14.26 12.76
C LYS A 23 11.79 13.77 12.13
N LYS A 24 11.00 13.05 12.90
CA LYS A 24 9.71 12.49 12.46
C LYS A 24 8.66 13.54 12.10
N ASP A 25 8.85 14.77 12.49
CA ASP A 25 7.98 15.92 12.24
C ASP A 25 8.53 16.86 11.15
N ASP A 26 9.63 16.50 10.49
CA ASP A 26 10.15 17.23 9.35
C ASP A 26 9.30 16.95 8.11
N ALA A 27 8.29 17.80 7.87
CA ALA A 27 7.32 17.64 6.81
C ALA A 27 7.94 17.68 5.41
N GLU A 28 8.95 18.51 5.18
CA GLU A 28 9.64 18.59 3.88
C GLU A 28 10.44 17.33 3.60
N PHE A 29 11.15 16.83 4.60
CA PHE A 29 11.89 15.59 4.46
C PHE A 29 10.95 14.40 4.22
N LEU A 30 9.88 14.24 5.00
CA LEU A 30 8.90 13.17 4.84
C LEU A 30 8.25 13.22 3.44
N LYS A 31 7.96 14.43 2.95
CA LYS A 31 7.46 14.64 1.60
C LYS A 31 8.48 14.17 0.56
N SER A 32 9.75 14.47 0.74
CA SER A 32 10.81 14.11 -0.20
C SER A 32 11.03 12.60 -0.37
N ILE A 33 10.70 11.80 0.64
CA ILE A 33 10.80 10.34 0.60
C ILE A 33 9.47 9.65 0.25
N SER A 34 8.40 10.40 0.04
CA SER A 34 7.08 9.87 -0.28
C SER A 34 6.94 9.57 -1.78
N PRO A 35 6.68 8.31 -2.18
CA PRO A 35 6.54 7.96 -3.60
C PRO A 35 5.48 8.77 -4.35
N ILE A 36 4.44 9.22 -3.67
CA ILE A 36 3.35 10.01 -4.26
C ILE A 36 3.85 11.33 -4.88
N GLN A 37 4.98 11.86 -4.43
CA GLN A 37 5.58 13.09 -4.95
C GLN A 37 6.27 12.91 -6.30
N TYR A 38 6.53 11.66 -6.69
CA TYR A 38 7.31 11.32 -7.87
C TYR A 38 6.48 10.69 -8.99
N LEU A 39 5.16 10.71 -8.85
CA LEU A 39 4.26 10.20 -9.88
C LEU A 39 4.29 11.11 -11.11
N THR A 40 4.47 10.50 -12.27
CA THR A 40 4.39 11.15 -13.58
C THR A 40 3.50 10.32 -14.49
N PRO A 41 2.99 10.87 -15.61
CA PRO A 41 2.19 10.09 -16.56
C PRO A 41 2.89 8.85 -17.13
N ASN A 42 4.22 8.81 -17.06
CA ASN A 42 5.05 7.68 -17.52
C ASN A 42 5.32 6.65 -16.42
N TYR A 43 4.72 6.80 -15.25
CA TYR A 43 4.87 5.83 -14.16
C TYR A 43 4.31 4.47 -14.61
N PRO A 44 5.00 3.36 -14.32
CA PRO A 44 4.55 2.04 -14.76
C PRO A 44 3.21 1.65 -14.12
N PRO A 45 2.49 0.70 -14.74
CA PRO A 45 1.29 0.12 -14.12
C PRO A 45 1.57 -0.41 -12.73
N VAL A 46 0.61 -0.23 -11.82
CA VAL A 46 0.74 -0.57 -10.40
C VAL A 46 -0.35 -1.56 -10.00
N LEU A 47 0.03 -2.65 -9.34
CA LEU A 47 -0.89 -3.43 -8.51
C LEU A 47 -0.66 -3.02 -7.06
N ILE A 48 -1.73 -2.73 -6.36
CA ILE A 48 -1.69 -2.34 -4.94
C ILE A 48 -2.73 -3.11 -4.15
N SER A 49 -2.34 -3.62 -3.01
CA SER A 49 -3.24 -4.31 -2.09
C SER A 49 -3.07 -3.81 -0.66
N GLY A 50 -4.06 -4.08 0.17
CA GLY A 50 -4.01 -3.77 1.60
C GLY A 50 -5.10 -4.51 2.34
N GLY A 51 -4.81 -4.89 3.58
CA GLY A 51 -5.76 -5.57 4.45
C GLY A 51 -6.85 -4.62 4.95
N ASN A 52 -8.07 -5.15 5.18
CA ASN A 52 -9.19 -4.37 5.68
C ASN A 52 -9.02 -3.92 7.15
N LYS A 53 -8.07 -4.50 7.86
CA LYS A 53 -7.71 -4.16 9.24
C LYS A 53 -6.30 -3.60 9.35
N ASP A 54 -5.67 -3.28 8.22
CA ASP A 54 -4.37 -2.64 8.18
C ASP A 54 -4.55 -1.12 8.18
N PHE A 55 -3.98 -0.46 9.17
CA PHE A 55 -3.95 1.00 9.28
C PHE A 55 -3.34 1.66 8.02
N LEU A 56 -2.29 1.06 7.45
CA LEU A 56 -1.60 1.61 6.28
C LEU A 56 -2.45 1.57 5.01
N THR A 57 -3.43 0.68 4.93
CA THR A 57 -4.36 0.64 3.79
C THR A 57 -5.09 1.97 3.66
N ARG A 58 -5.66 2.46 4.74
CA ARG A 58 -6.44 3.71 4.73
C ARG A 58 -5.56 4.95 4.61
N THR A 59 -4.44 4.96 5.31
CA THR A 59 -3.60 6.16 5.42
C THR A 59 -2.56 6.31 4.31
N GLN A 60 -2.19 5.22 3.65
CA GLN A 60 -1.14 5.21 2.63
C GLN A 60 -1.64 4.65 1.30
N SER A 61 -2.20 3.45 1.27
CA SER A 61 -2.55 2.77 0.03
C SER A 61 -3.68 3.46 -0.73
N LEU A 62 -4.78 3.79 -0.08
CA LEU A 62 -5.92 4.44 -0.73
C LEU A 62 -5.62 5.85 -1.23
N PRO A 63 -4.91 6.72 -0.50
CA PRO A 63 -4.44 8.00 -1.05
C PRO A 63 -3.51 7.84 -2.25
N PHE A 64 -2.64 6.83 -2.25
CA PHE A 64 -1.76 6.55 -3.39
C PHE A 64 -2.55 6.09 -4.62
N VAL A 65 -3.55 5.23 -4.46
CA VAL A 65 -4.48 4.85 -5.53
C VAL A 65 -5.13 6.07 -6.15
N LYS A 66 -5.63 7.00 -5.33
CA LYS A 66 -6.24 8.23 -5.81
C LYS A 66 -5.26 9.07 -6.64
N ALA A 67 -4.02 9.20 -6.19
CA ALA A 67 -2.97 9.93 -6.90
C ALA A 67 -2.62 9.26 -8.24
N LEU A 68 -2.54 7.92 -8.28
CA LEU A 68 -2.32 7.16 -9.52
C LEU A 68 -3.44 7.42 -10.54
N LYS A 69 -4.69 7.36 -10.10
CA LYS A 69 -5.85 7.62 -10.96
C LYS A 69 -5.88 9.05 -11.49
N ASN A 70 -5.51 10.02 -10.68
CA ASN A 70 -5.43 11.42 -11.09
C ASN A 70 -4.38 11.67 -12.19
N GLN A 71 -3.34 10.83 -12.24
CA GLN A 71 -2.30 10.86 -13.26
C GLN A 71 -2.61 9.93 -14.45
N GLU A 72 -3.79 9.31 -14.45
CA GLU A 72 -4.20 8.32 -15.47
C GLU A 72 -3.24 7.12 -15.58
N ILE A 73 -2.56 6.78 -14.48
CA ILE A 73 -1.68 5.62 -14.39
C ILE A 73 -2.54 4.36 -14.19
N PRO A 74 -2.33 3.30 -14.98
CA PRO A 74 -3.06 2.04 -14.80
C PRO A 74 -2.82 1.47 -13.41
N VAL A 75 -3.90 1.27 -12.64
CA VAL A 75 -3.84 0.71 -11.29
C VAL A 75 -4.79 -0.47 -11.18
N THR A 76 -4.28 -1.56 -10.62
CA THR A 76 -5.07 -2.74 -10.24
C THR A 76 -5.22 -2.73 -8.73
N GLU A 77 -6.42 -2.46 -8.27
CA GLU A 77 -6.76 -2.37 -6.85
C GLU A 77 -7.18 -3.75 -6.34
N VAL A 78 -6.50 -4.22 -5.29
CA VAL A 78 -6.79 -5.50 -4.66
C VAL A 78 -7.09 -5.27 -3.19
N PHE A 79 -8.32 -4.86 -2.90
CA PHE A 79 -8.80 -4.60 -1.54
C PHE A 79 -10.06 -5.42 -1.27
N TYR A 80 -10.29 -5.74 -0.01
CA TYR A 80 -11.43 -6.55 0.44
C TYR A 80 -12.12 -5.87 1.63
N PRO A 81 -12.71 -4.67 1.44
CA PRO A 81 -13.28 -3.90 2.56
C PRO A 81 -14.44 -4.61 3.25
N ASP A 82 -15.19 -5.42 2.50
CA ASP A 82 -16.37 -6.13 3.00
C ASP A 82 -16.08 -7.58 3.42
N SER A 83 -14.82 -7.99 3.36
CA SER A 83 -14.44 -9.34 3.80
C SER A 83 -14.67 -9.52 5.30
N LYS A 84 -15.16 -10.70 5.65
CA LYS A 84 -15.28 -11.13 7.05
C LYS A 84 -13.97 -11.66 7.61
N GLU A 85 -12.98 -11.90 6.74
CA GLU A 85 -11.65 -12.30 7.17
C GLU A 85 -10.92 -11.12 7.82
N PHE A 86 -10.15 -11.40 8.84
CA PHE A 86 -9.30 -10.41 9.51
C PHE A 86 -7.99 -10.26 8.74
N LEU A 87 -7.92 -9.24 7.88
CA LEU A 87 -6.80 -9.01 6.97
C LEU A 87 -5.94 -7.87 7.51
N VAL A 88 -4.85 -8.23 8.18
CA VAL A 88 -3.87 -7.31 8.76
C VAL A 88 -2.74 -6.99 7.79
N HIS A 89 -1.72 -6.31 8.27
CA HIS A 89 -0.51 -6.03 7.49
C HIS A 89 0.11 -7.33 6.97
N GLU A 90 0.54 -7.32 5.72
CA GLU A 90 1.13 -8.50 5.04
C GLU A 90 0.21 -9.74 4.98
N TYR A 91 -1.12 -9.54 5.03
CA TYR A 91 -2.09 -10.64 4.96
C TYR A 91 -1.89 -11.54 3.73
N GLN A 92 -1.34 -10.99 2.63
CA GLN A 92 -1.13 -11.70 1.37
C GLN A 92 -0.21 -12.91 1.51
N PHE A 93 0.59 -12.98 2.56
CA PHE A 93 1.43 -14.14 2.88
C PHE A 93 0.72 -15.20 3.72
N MET A 94 -0.46 -14.90 4.25
CA MET A 94 -1.27 -15.82 5.04
C MET A 94 -2.16 -16.68 4.12
N MET A 95 -1.57 -17.66 3.43
CA MET A 95 -2.22 -18.40 2.34
C MET A 95 -3.39 -19.30 2.76
N SER A 96 -3.67 -19.45 4.06
CA SER A 96 -4.89 -20.08 4.57
C SER A 96 -6.14 -19.22 4.36
N LYS A 97 -5.99 -17.91 4.12
CA LYS A 97 -7.08 -16.98 3.88
C LYS A 97 -7.47 -16.93 2.41
N LYS A 98 -8.77 -16.88 2.13
CA LYS A 98 -9.29 -16.76 0.76
C LYS A 98 -8.81 -15.49 0.08
N ALA A 99 -8.81 -14.36 0.79
CA ALA A 99 -8.33 -13.08 0.27
C ALA A 99 -6.85 -13.16 -0.15
N SER A 100 -6.01 -13.85 0.61
CA SER A 100 -4.60 -14.06 0.27
C SER A 100 -4.43 -14.87 -1.02
N GLN A 101 -5.20 -15.94 -1.17
CA GLN A 101 -5.20 -16.76 -2.39
C GLN A 101 -5.67 -15.97 -3.61
N GLN A 102 -6.72 -15.16 -3.45
CA GLN A 102 -7.21 -14.28 -4.51
C GLN A 102 -6.19 -13.20 -4.87
N THR A 103 -5.55 -12.60 -3.89
CA THR A 103 -4.49 -11.60 -4.11
C THR A 103 -3.33 -12.20 -4.87
N PHE A 104 -2.91 -13.40 -4.52
CA PHE A 104 -1.87 -14.14 -5.26
C PHE A 104 -2.25 -14.35 -6.72
N ALA A 105 -3.46 -14.85 -6.98
CA ALA A 105 -3.95 -15.07 -8.35
C ALA A 105 -4.00 -13.77 -9.16
N LYS A 106 -4.50 -12.69 -8.59
CA LYS A 106 -4.54 -11.37 -9.23
C LYS A 106 -3.15 -10.80 -9.48
N THR A 107 -2.19 -11.05 -8.60
CA THR A 107 -0.80 -10.64 -8.78
C THR A 107 -0.18 -11.35 -9.99
N ILE A 108 -0.38 -12.65 -10.12
CA ILE A 108 0.08 -13.42 -11.28
C ILE A 108 -0.56 -12.90 -12.58
N GLN A 109 -1.85 -12.66 -12.58
CA GLN A 109 -2.56 -12.09 -13.73
C GLN A 109 -2.02 -10.73 -14.14
N PHE A 110 -1.72 -9.86 -13.16
CA PHE A 110 -1.12 -8.56 -13.38
C PHE A 110 0.26 -8.68 -14.05
N ILE A 111 1.12 -9.56 -13.55
CA ILE A 111 2.45 -9.80 -14.12
C ILE A 111 2.33 -10.32 -15.55
N GLN A 112 1.44 -11.27 -15.79
CA GLN A 112 1.18 -11.81 -17.15
C GLN A 112 0.74 -10.73 -18.12
N LYS A 113 -0.13 -9.82 -17.66
CA LYS A 113 -0.63 -8.72 -18.49
C LYS A 113 0.45 -7.74 -18.91
N TYR A 114 1.32 -7.34 -17.99
CA TYR A 114 2.30 -6.27 -18.22
C TYR A 114 3.72 -6.75 -18.49
N SER A 115 3.99 -8.03 -18.30
CA SER A 115 5.28 -8.66 -18.57
C SER A 115 5.11 -10.03 -19.20
N PRO A 116 4.44 -10.12 -20.36
CA PRO A 116 4.09 -11.42 -20.99
C PRO A 116 5.31 -12.23 -21.40
N ALA A 117 6.46 -11.60 -21.60
CA ALA A 117 7.69 -12.31 -21.99
C ALA A 117 8.22 -13.28 -20.91
N PHE A 118 7.74 -13.21 -19.67
CA PHE A 118 8.13 -14.12 -18.59
C PHE A 118 7.23 -15.35 -18.46
N PHE A 119 6.24 -15.48 -19.33
CA PHE A 119 5.26 -16.58 -19.29
C PHE A 119 5.10 -17.25 -20.71
#